data_6cb7cbdaa19a8634d44327bcbf66ee5e
#
_entry.id   6cb7cbdaa19a8634d44327bcbf66ee5e
#
_cell.length_a   1.000
_cell.length_b   1.000
_cell.length_c   1.000
_cell.angle_alpha   90.00
_cell.angle_beta   90.00
_cell.angle_gamma   90.00
#
_symmetry.space_group_name_H-M   'P 1'
#
loop_
_entity.id
_entity.type
_entity.pdbx_description
1 polymer ?
#
loop_
_entity_poly.entity_id
_entity_poly.type
_entity_poly.pdbx_seq_one_letter_code
_entity_poly.pdbx_strand_id
1 'polypeptide(L)'
;MSKLLSPLLITGLILTLACIATAANPPGDSTDDWPSYGHDPGGMRYSPLTQINRENVAKLKIAWIFHTGDISDGKGQRKRSGFETTPLVVDGTLYLTTPFNRVIALDPEIGKQRWAYDPKIDLSGDYGDGLINRGVATWLDPTRPATQPCRRRLFEATLDARLIALDAATGAPCADFGKAGEVSLRDVPGFRAGWYHMTSPPAVIDDIVVVGSAIDDNGRVDMPAGVVRAFDTRSGALRWSWDPIPPNSASSTTSAKPWKSGAANAWSIMAVDPERDLVFVPTGSASPDYYGGLRPGDDKWADSVVALRAKTGEIAWGFQLVHHNLWDYDTASPPLLATLPHNGQ
;
A
#
# COMPACT_ATOMS: atom_id res chain seq x y z
N MET A 1 50.19 14.80 76.97
CA MET A 1 50.62 15.00 75.56
C MET A 1 49.81 14.09 74.67
N SER A 2 48.73 14.61 74.15
CA SER A 2 47.81 13.84 73.34
C SER A 2 47.64 14.61 72.01
N LYS A 3 47.97 13.99 70.88
CA LYS A 3 47.84 14.54 69.55
C LYS A 3 46.48 14.14 69.00
N LEU A 4 45.64 15.14 68.67
CA LEU A 4 44.37 15.00 67.94
C LEU A 4 44.66 14.86 66.44
N LEU A 5 44.15 13.80 65.85
CA LEU A 5 44.07 13.61 64.41
C LEU A 5 42.71 14.02 63.91
N SER A 6 42.67 15.00 62.96
CA SER A 6 41.45 15.40 62.23
C SER A 6 41.17 14.43 61.10
N PRO A 7 39.92 14.06 60.79
CA PRO A 7 39.60 13.33 59.60
C PRO A 7 39.35 14.27 58.40
N LEU A 8 40.03 14.01 57.29
CA LEU A 8 39.75 14.63 55.99
C LEU A 8 38.42 14.08 55.44
N LEU A 9 37.45 14.95 55.22
CA LEU A 9 36.28 14.64 54.45
C LEU A 9 36.65 14.66 52.92
N ILE A 10 36.63 13.52 52.27
CA ILE A 10 36.69 13.43 50.81
C ILE A 10 35.26 13.47 50.27
N THR A 11 34.88 14.63 49.72
CA THR A 11 33.59 14.80 49.02
C THR A 11 33.74 14.22 47.60
N GLY A 12 33.25 13.02 47.37
CA GLY A 12 33.19 12.40 46.07
C GLY A 12 32.09 13.06 45.20
N LEU A 13 32.49 13.73 44.16
CA LEU A 13 31.60 14.29 43.13
C LEU A 13 31.18 13.13 42.21
N ILE A 14 29.94 12.62 42.35
CA ILE A 14 29.36 11.62 41.46
C ILE A 14 28.86 12.38 40.21
N LEU A 15 29.62 12.35 39.12
CA LEU A 15 29.18 12.76 37.81
C LEU A 15 28.19 11.68 37.25
N THR A 16 26.90 11.95 37.32
CA THR A 16 25.89 11.18 36.60
C THR A 16 25.97 11.54 35.11
N LEU A 17 26.61 10.67 34.32
CA LEU A 17 26.49 10.73 32.85
C LEU A 17 25.04 10.35 32.48
N ALA A 18 24.23 11.33 32.13
CA ALA A 18 22.96 11.08 31.48
C ALA A 18 23.25 10.59 30.04
N CYS A 19 23.18 9.27 29.82
CA CYS A 19 23.10 8.73 28.47
C CYS A 19 21.79 9.22 27.86
N ILE A 20 21.86 10.23 27.02
CA ILE A 20 20.80 10.55 26.06
C ILE A 20 20.81 9.38 25.07
N ALA A 21 19.92 8.41 25.28
CA ALA A 21 19.61 7.43 24.26
C ALA A 21 18.95 8.17 23.13
N THR A 22 19.72 8.53 22.09
CA THR A 22 19.15 8.83 20.78
C THR A 22 18.43 7.57 20.35
N ALA A 23 17.12 7.63 20.19
CA ALA A 23 16.35 6.60 19.56
C ALA A 23 16.98 6.36 18.19
N ALA A 24 17.72 5.27 18.03
CA ALA A 24 18.21 4.85 16.74
C ALA A 24 16.97 4.53 15.89
N ASN A 25 16.88 5.13 14.71
CA ASN A 25 15.90 4.72 13.72
C ASN A 25 15.97 3.19 13.56
N PRO A 26 14.85 2.51 13.38
CA PRO A 26 14.87 1.08 13.14
C PRO A 26 15.82 0.78 11.97
N PRO A 27 16.65 -0.28 12.06
CA PRO A 27 17.61 -0.58 11.01
C PRO A 27 16.83 -0.92 9.73
N GLY A 28 16.91 -0.06 8.73
CA GLY A 28 16.31 -0.38 7.44
C GLY A 28 16.20 0.71 6.42
N ASP A 29 15.82 1.92 6.80
CA ASP A 29 15.65 2.97 5.80
C ASP A 29 16.56 4.17 6.11
N SER A 30 17.34 4.60 5.14
CA SER A 30 18.15 5.81 5.27
C SER A 30 17.24 7.05 5.21
N THR A 31 17.73 8.19 5.71
CA THR A 31 17.00 9.48 5.58
C THR A 31 16.83 9.90 4.13
N ASP A 32 17.59 9.29 3.21
CA ASP A 32 17.60 9.58 1.78
C ASP A 32 16.67 8.66 0.98
N ASP A 33 16.11 7.63 1.63
CA ASP A 33 15.20 6.68 1.00
C ASP A 33 13.78 7.28 0.82
N TRP A 34 13.03 6.69 -0.11
CA TRP A 34 11.60 6.91 -0.33
C TRP A 34 10.89 5.55 -0.31
N PRO A 35 10.69 4.94 0.89
CA PRO A 35 10.33 3.52 1.01
C PRO A 35 8.84 3.22 0.83
N SER A 36 8.00 4.24 0.80
CA SER A 36 6.55 4.10 0.65
C SER A 36 6.02 5.04 -0.42
N TYR A 37 4.82 4.80 -0.92
CA TYR A 37 4.16 5.66 -1.92
C TYR A 37 4.17 7.14 -1.53
N GLY A 38 3.91 7.45 -0.27
CA GLY A 38 3.90 8.81 0.29
C GLY A 38 5.17 9.22 1.02
N HIS A 39 6.31 8.59 0.78
CA HIS A 39 7.57 8.69 1.51
C HIS A 39 7.51 7.93 2.85
N ASP A 40 6.60 8.28 3.73
CA ASP A 40 6.32 7.59 4.99
C ASP A 40 5.02 6.77 4.90
N PRO A 41 4.78 5.84 5.84
CA PRO A 41 3.58 5.00 5.83
C PRO A 41 2.26 5.77 5.96
N GLY A 42 2.30 6.97 6.58
CA GLY A 42 1.15 7.86 6.73
C GLY A 42 0.88 8.76 5.54
N GLY A 43 1.75 8.74 4.52
CA GLY A 43 1.51 9.45 3.27
C GLY A 43 1.81 10.94 3.27
N MET A 44 2.68 11.44 4.15
CA MET A 44 3.01 12.87 4.30
C MET A 44 3.65 13.50 3.06
N ARG A 45 4.31 12.72 2.21
CA ARG A 45 5.01 13.17 0.98
C ARG A 45 6.03 14.26 1.25
N TYR A 46 6.65 14.21 2.41
CA TYR A 46 7.65 15.16 2.84
C TYR A 46 9.03 14.51 2.87
N SER A 47 10.01 15.14 2.21
CA SER A 47 11.43 14.76 2.30
C SER A 47 12.17 15.77 3.18
N PRO A 48 12.98 15.32 4.16
CA PRO A 48 13.82 16.20 4.97
C PRO A 48 15.07 16.69 4.23
N LEU A 49 15.31 16.22 2.99
CA LEU A 49 16.46 16.61 2.19
C LEU A 49 16.41 18.09 1.82
N THR A 50 17.55 18.79 1.94
CA THR A 50 17.66 20.24 1.76
C THR A 50 18.49 20.67 0.55
N GLN A 51 19.03 19.70 -0.22
CA GLN A 51 19.87 19.97 -1.39
C GLN A 51 19.10 20.74 -2.48
N ILE A 52 17.79 20.46 -2.65
CA ILE A 52 16.92 21.23 -3.53
C ILE A 52 16.16 22.23 -2.68
N ASN A 53 16.25 23.51 -3.04
CA ASN A 53 15.66 24.62 -2.31
C ASN A 53 15.22 25.74 -3.28
N ARG A 54 14.68 26.83 -2.76
CA ARG A 54 14.14 27.95 -3.56
C ARG A 54 15.18 28.64 -4.45
N GLU A 55 16.45 28.63 -4.05
CA GLU A 55 17.55 29.29 -4.79
C GLU A 55 18.04 28.45 -5.98
N ASN A 56 17.81 27.13 -5.97
CA ASN A 56 18.36 26.24 -6.99
C ASN A 56 17.33 25.41 -7.77
N VAL A 57 16.07 25.31 -7.32
CA VAL A 57 15.03 24.49 -7.98
C VAL A 57 14.85 24.86 -9.46
N ALA A 58 14.96 26.15 -9.81
CA ALA A 58 14.85 26.61 -11.20
C ALA A 58 16.05 26.20 -12.08
N LYS A 59 17.13 25.72 -11.46
CA LYS A 59 18.37 25.27 -12.16
C LYS A 59 18.43 23.78 -12.38
N LEU A 60 17.41 23.03 -11.95
CA LEU A 60 17.34 21.58 -12.16
C LEU A 60 17.38 21.25 -13.65
N LYS A 61 18.09 20.18 -13.98
CA LYS A 61 18.20 19.62 -15.32
C LYS A 61 17.85 18.14 -15.28
N ILE A 62 17.37 17.63 -16.40
CA ILE A 62 17.17 16.19 -16.56
C ILE A 62 18.54 15.50 -16.47
N ALA A 63 18.70 14.60 -15.50
CA ALA A 63 19.91 13.79 -15.33
C ALA A 63 19.91 12.61 -16.31
N TRP A 64 18.78 11.93 -16.45
CA TRP A 64 18.60 10.78 -17.35
C TRP A 64 17.12 10.57 -17.66
N ILE A 65 16.85 9.77 -18.69
CA ILE A 65 15.50 9.33 -19.07
C ILE A 65 15.55 7.82 -19.27
N PHE A 66 14.58 7.11 -18.71
CA PHE A 66 14.40 5.67 -18.93
C PHE A 66 13.09 5.40 -19.65
N HIS A 67 13.15 4.68 -20.78
CA HIS A 67 11.99 4.29 -21.57
C HIS A 67 11.61 2.84 -21.25
N THR A 68 10.45 2.59 -20.65
CA THR A 68 9.99 1.23 -20.32
C THR A 68 9.58 0.43 -21.56
N GLY A 69 9.11 1.10 -22.59
CA GLY A 69 8.55 0.47 -23.80
C GLY A 69 7.11 -0.08 -23.62
N ASP A 70 6.55 -0.03 -22.41
CA ASP A 70 5.23 -0.59 -22.10
C ASP A 70 4.13 0.43 -22.33
N ILE A 71 3.72 0.54 -23.59
CA ILE A 71 2.69 1.47 -24.05
C ILE A 71 1.65 0.71 -24.88
N SER A 72 0.36 0.97 -24.64
CA SER A 72 -0.75 0.54 -25.46
C SER A 72 -1.66 1.71 -25.77
N ASP A 73 -1.96 1.93 -27.05
CA ASP A 73 -2.89 2.97 -27.50
C ASP A 73 -4.36 2.52 -27.52
N GLY A 74 -4.61 1.29 -27.06
CA GLY A 74 -5.94 0.68 -27.00
C GLY A 74 -6.44 0.13 -28.34
N LYS A 75 -5.57 0.01 -29.36
CA LYS A 75 -5.94 -0.62 -30.62
C LYS A 75 -5.80 -2.13 -30.57
N GLY A 76 -6.63 -2.82 -31.34
CA GLY A 76 -6.69 -4.28 -31.36
C GLY A 76 -7.38 -4.83 -30.11
N GLN A 77 -6.84 -5.89 -29.52
CA GLN A 77 -7.42 -6.57 -28.35
C GLN A 77 -6.92 -6.01 -27.00
N ARG A 78 -5.98 -5.06 -27.01
CA ARG A 78 -5.42 -4.52 -25.76
C ARG A 78 -6.19 -3.30 -25.30
N LYS A 79 -6.34 -3.15 -23.98
CA LYS A 79 -6.81 -1.91 -23.36
C LYS A 79 -5.74 -0.82 -23.48
N ARG A 80 -6.15 0.43 -23.36
CA ARG A 80 -5.24 1.58 -23.28
C ARG A 80 -4.41 1.49 -21.99
N SER A 81 -3.16 1.95 -22.05
CA SER A 81 -2.29 2.01 -20.88
C SER A 81 -2.21 3.41 -20.29
N GLY A 82 -2.14 3.49 -18.95
CA GLY A 82 -1.79 4.69 -18.18
C GLY A 82 -0.51 4.47 -17.39
N PHE A 83 0.47 5.38 -17.49
CA PHE A 83 1.69 5.32 -16.69
C PHE A 83 1.50 6.12 -15.40
N GLU A 84 1.11 5.44 -14.32
CA GLU A 84 0.67 6.07 -13.06
C GLU A 84 1.58 5.71 -11.86
N THR A 85 2.68 5.03 -12.11
CA THR A 85 3.56 4.55 -11.04
C THR A 85 4.18 5.69 -10.24
N THR A 86 4.24 5.51 -8.92
CA THR A 86 5.12 6.29 -8.04
C THR A 86 6.34 5.44 -7.74
N PRO A 87 7.55 5.85 -8.19
CA PRO A 87 8.77 5.12 -7.90
C PRO A 87 9.11 5.15 -6.40
N LEU A 88 9.71 4.06 -5.91
CA LEU A 88 10.32 4.00 -4.59
C LEU A 88 11.85 4.06 -4.73
N VAL A 89 12.52 4.61 -3.71
CA VAL A 89 13.98 4.53 -3.57
C VAL A 89 14.28 3.89 -2.23
N VAL A 90 14.92 2.73 -2.25
CA VAL A 90 15.25 1.96 -1.04
C VAL A 90 16.60 1.28 -1.23
N ASP A 91 17.45 1.35 -0.22
CA ASP A 91 18.79 0.74 -0.23
C ASP A 91 19.58 1.14 -1.50
N GLY A 92 19.51 2.41 -1.92
CA GLY A 92 20.18 2.94 -3.09
C GLY A 92 19.71 2.35 -4.42
N THR A 93 18.50 1.86 -4.51
CA THR A 93 17.87 1.34 -5.73
C THR A 93 16.52 1.99 -5.96
N LEU A 94 16.27 2.45 -7.19
CA LEU A 94 14.98 2.97 -7.59
C LEU A 94 14.14 1.82 -8.18
N TYR A 95 12.93 1.63 -7.65
CA TYR A 95 11.97 0.64 -8.11
C TYR A 95 10.75 1.32 -8.70
N LEU A 96 10.29 0.84 -9.84
CA LEU A 96 9.06 1.30 -10.48
C LEU A 96 8.31 0.12 -11.11
N THR A 97 7.01 0.29 -11.28
CA THR A 97 6.19 -0.62 -12.09
C THR A 97 5.87 0.00 -13.45
N THR A 98 5.42 -0.83 -14.38
CA THR A 98 4.93 -0.40 -15.67
C THR A 98 3.44 -0.70 -15.80
N PRO A 99 2.73 -0.10 -16.79
CA PRO A 99 1.34 -0.47 -17.08
C PRO A 99 1.12 -1.95 -17.37
N PHE A 100 2.17 -2.66 -17.79
CA PHE A 100 2.14 -4.11 -18.06
C PHE A 100 2.53 -4.94 -16.82
N ASN A 101 2.50 -4.32 -15.64
CA ASN A 101 2.88 -4.92 -14.35
C ASN A 101 4.34 -5.45 -14.29
N ARG A 102 5.24 -4.97 -15.14
CA ARG A 102 6.66 -5.29 -14.94
C ARG A 102 7.21 -4.46 -13.79
N VAL A 103 8.00 -5.08 -12.93
CA VAL A 103 8.79 -4.40 -11.89
C VAL A 103 10.20 -4.18 -12.40
N ILE A 104 10.68 -2.95 -12.34
CA ILE A 104 12.00 -2.57 -12.86
C ILE A 104 12.80 -1.93 -11.74
N ALA A 105 14.04 -2.37 -11.55
CA ALA A 105 15.01 -1.77 -10.65
C ALA A 105 16.06 -0.99 -11.46
N LEU A 106 16.25 0.26 -11.09
CA LEU A 106 17.22 1.16 -11.72
C LEU A 106 18.27 1.64 -10.71
N ASP A 107 19.42 1.96 -11.21
CA ASP A 107 20.38 2.81 -10.54
C ASP A 107 19.83 4.24 -10.50
N PRO A 108 19.59 4.85 -9.31
CA PRO A 108 18.95 6.15 -9.23
C PRO A 108 19.82 7.30 -9.76
N GLU A 109 21.14 7.16 -9.78
CA GLU A 109 22.05 8.23 -10.23
C GLU A 109 22.14 8.33 -11.75
N ILE A 110 22.15 7.18 -12.44
CA ILE A 110 22.42 7.11 -13.88
C ILE A 110 21.27 6.51 -14.70
N GLY A 111 20.17 6.09 -14.08
CA GLY A 111 19.00 5.49 -14.74
C GLY A 111 19.26 4.13 -15.39
N LYS A 112 20.40 3.47 -15.08
CA LYS A 112 20.72 2.16 -15.65
C LYS A 112 19.90 1.05 -15.00
N GLN A 113 19.27 0.20 -15.81
CA GLN A 113 18.53 -0.96 -15.32
C GLN A 113 19.48 -1.96 -14.64
N ARG A 114 19.14 -2.32 -13.39
CA ARG A 114 19.80 -3.38 -12.62
C ARG A 114 19.17 -4.72 -12.91
N TRP A 115 17.84 -4.78 -12.87
CA TRP A 115 17.05 -5.96 -13.23
C TRP A 115 15.61 -5.56 -13.62
N ALA A 116 14.89 -6.49 -14.22
CA ALA A 116 13.45 -6.39 -14.47
C ALA A 116 12.79 -7.74 -14.27
N TYR A 117 11.61 -7.72 -13.65
CA TYR A 117 10.72 -8.86 -13.52
C TYR A 117 9.46 -8.64 -14.35
N ASP A 118 9.00 -9.67 -15.04
CA ASP A 118 7.80 -9.63 -15.86
C ASP A 118 6.83 -10.73 -15.37
N PRO A 119 5.71 -10.38 -14.73
CA PRO A 119 4.74 -11.33 -14.20
C PRO A 119 3.95 -12.07 -15.30
N LYS A 120 4.12 -11.69 -16.57
CA LYS A 120 3.44 -12.31 -17.72
C LYS A 120 1.92 -12.26 -17.59
N ILE A 121 1.38 -11.08 -17.26
CA ILE A 121 -0.07 -10.89 -17.27
C ILE A 121 -0.63 -11.03 -18.70
N ASP A 122 -1.89 -11.40 -18.81
CA ASP A 122 -2.58 -11.38 -20.10
C ASP A 122 -2.92 -9.95 -20.51
N LEU A 123 -2.16 -9.39 -21.45
CA LEU A 123 -2.36 -8.02 -21.95
C LEU A 123 -3.64 -7.85 -22.79
N SER A 124 -4.31 -8.94 -23.16
CA SER A 124 -5.60 -8.92 -23.84
C SER A 124 -6.79 -8.99 -22.88
N GLY A 125 -6.53 -9.11 -21.57
CA GLY A 125 -7.55 -9.16 -20.54
C GLY A 125 -8.45 -7.91 -20.56
N ASP A 126 -9.74 -8.10 -20.29
CA ASP A 126 -10.73 -7.01 -20.24
C ASP A 126 -10.71 -6.32 -18.87
N TYR A 127 -9.62 -5.61 -18.58
CA TYR A 127 -9.46 -4.85 -17.35
C TYR A 127 -10.24 -3.52 -17.44
N GLY A 128 -11.18 -3.27 -16.54
CA GLY A 128 -12.08 -2.13 -16.58
C GLY A 128 -11.34 -0.79 -16.65
N ASP A 129 -10.34 -0.60 -15.80
CA ASP A 129 -9.54 0.64 -15.75
C ASP A 129 -8.43 0.71 -16.82
N GLY A 130 -8.28 -0.32 -17.65
CA GLY A 130 -7.20 -0.46 -18.60
C GLY A 130 -5.92 -1.05 -18.00
N LEU A 131 -4.80 -0.84 -18.68
CA LEU A 131 -3.50 -1.33 -18.23
C LEU A 131 -2.84 -0.26 -17.35
N ILE A 132 -2.98 -0.41 -16.04
CA ILE A 132 -2.54 0.57 -15.04
C ILE A 132 -1.87 -0.18 -13.86
N ASN A 133 -0.76 0.37 -13.36
CA ASN A 133 -0.17 -0.06 -12.09
C ASN A 133 0.50 1.15 -11.42
N ARG A 134 0.20 1.38 -10.12
CA ARG A 134 0.64 2.57 -9.38
C ARG A 134 1.90 2.35 -8.54
N GLY A 135 2.47 1.15 -8.54
CA GLY A 135 3.74 0.88 -7.86
C GLY A 135 3.79 -0.41 -7.07
N VAL A 136 4.86 -0.56 -6.33
CA VAL A 136 5.12 -1.67 -5.39
C VAL A 136 5.18 -1.16 -3.96
N ALA A 137 5.08 -2.07 -2.98
CA ALA A 137 5.43 -1.79 -1.59
C ALA A 137 6.71 -2.53 -1.21
N THR A 138 7.43 -2.04 -0.19
CA THR A 138 8.62 -2.70 0.34
C THR A 138 8.44 -3.20 1.75
N TRP A 139 9.17 -4.24 2.10
CA TRP A 139 9.25 -4.79 3.45
C TRP A 139 10.63 -5.36 3.73
N LEU A 140 11.18 -5.07 4.91
CA LEU A 140 12.43 -5.63 5.38
C LEU A 140 12.16 -6.69 6.44
N ASP A 141 12.65 -7.92 6.21
CA ASP A 141 12.63 -8.96 7.24
C ASP A 141 13.80 -8.77 8.23
N PRO A 142 13.54 -8.27 9.43
CA PRO A 142 14.60 -8.04 10.41
C PRO A 142 15.21 -9.34 10.95
N THR A 143 14.52 -10.47 10.75
CA THR A 143 14.97 -11.79 11.23
C THR A 143 15.94 -12.49 10.29
N ARG A 144 16.00 -12.04 9.02
CA ARG A 144 16.92 -12.60 8.02
C ARG A 144 18.29 -11.94 8.05
N PRO A 145 19.38 -12.72 7.94
CA PRO A 145 20.72 -12.18 7.74
C PRO A 145 20.80 -11.25 6.51
N ALA A 146 21.69 -10.26 6.54
CA ALA A 146 21.83 -9.27 5.48
C ALA A 146 22.13 -9.86 4.09
N THR A 147 22.81 -10.99 4.04
CA THR A 147 23.21 -11.69 2.81
C THR A 147 22.17 -12.69 2.30
N GLN A 148 21.09 -12.89 3.05
CA GLN A 148 20.09 -13.90 2.67
C GLN A 148 19.09 -13.34 1.66
N PRO A 149 18.77 -14.07 0.58
CA PRO A 149 17.73 -13.67 -0.37
C PRO A 149 16.39 -13.37 0.30
N CYS A 150 15.61 -12.48 -0.30
CA CYS A 150 14.30 -12.07 0.21
C CYS A 150 14.31 -11.48 1.63
N ARG A 151 15.45 -10.91 2.06
CA ARG A 151 15.50 -10.10 3.27
C ARG A 151 14.73 -8.78 3.06
N ARG A 152 15.00 -8.07 1.97
CA ARG A 152 14.15 -6.98 1.48
C ARG A 152 13.24 -7.54 0.39
N ARG A 153 11.93 -7.39 0.57
CA ARG A 153 10.91 -7.82 -0.40
C ARG A 153 10.26 -6.62 -1.05
N LEU A 154 9.89 -6.79 -2.31
CA LEU A 154 8.93 -5.95 -3.00
C LEU A 154 7.63 -6.75 -3.14
N PHE A 155 6.51 -6.13 -2.81
CA PHE A 155 5.19 -6.69 -3.03
C PHE A 155 4.52 -5.97 -4.19
N GLU A 156 4.08 -6.73 -5.19
CA GLU A 156 3.30 -6.26 -6.31
C GLU A 156 1.94 -6.93 -6.33
N ALA A 157 0.89 -6.14 -6.52
CA ALA A 157 -0.45 -6.63 -6.79
C ALA A 157 -0.78 -6.39 -8.27
N THR A 158 -1.19 -7.46 -8.99
CA THR A 158 -1.26 -7.47 -10.45
C THR A 158 -2.67 -7.39 -11.00
N LEU A 159 -2.80 -6.92 -12.26
CA LEU A 159 -4.07 -6.85 -12.98
C LEU A 159 -4.76 -8.21 -13.12
N ASP A 160 -4.03 -9.31 -13.15
CA ASP A 160 -4.59 -10.66 -13.22
C ASP A 160 -4.88 -11.29 -11.85
N ALA A 161 -4.96 -10.47 -10.80
CA ALA A 161 -5.32 -10.82 -9.44
C ALA A 161 -4.35 -11.81 -8.77
N ARG A 162 -3.07 -11.42 -8.70
CA ARG A 162 -2.02 -12.07 -7.89
C ARG A 162 -1.35 -11.06 -6.96
N LEU A 163 -0.88 -11.53 -5.82
CA LEU A 163 0.06 -10.82 -4.96
C LEU A 163 1.41 -11.53 -5.06
N ILE A 164 2.43 -10.83 -5.52
CA ILE A 164 3.76 -11.36 -5.79
C ILE A 164 4.77 -10.75 -4.83
N ALA A 165 5.66 -11.58 -4.28
CA ALA A 165 6.80 -11.14 -3.47
C ALA A 165 8.10 -11.39 -4.22
N LEU A 166 8.87 -10.32 -4.45
CA LEU A 166 10.16 -10.35 -5.13
C LEU A 166 11.30 -10.02 -4.17
N ASP A 167 12.44 -10.65 -4.38
CA ASP A 167 13.69 -10.24 -3.77
C ASP A 167 14.12 -8.88 -4.35
N ALA A 168 14.26 -7.86 -3.52
CA ALA A 168 14.56 -6.51 -3.99
C ALA A 168 15.94 -6.38 -4.66
N ALA A 169 16.91 -7.22 -4.27
CA ALA A 169 18.25 -7.16 -4.85
C ALA A 169 18.32 -7.77 -6.26
N THR A 170 17.50 -8.78 -6.54
CA THR A 170 17.64 -9.60 -7.76
C THR A 170 16.42 -9.61 -8.67
N GLY A 171 15.24 -9.24 -8.15
CA GLY A 171 13.96 -9.39 -8.85
C GLY A 171 13.43 -10.81 -8.92
N ALA A 172 14.09 -11.78 -8.28
CA ALA A 172 13.63 -13.16 -8.24
C ALA A 172 12.42 -13.32 -7.30
N PRO A 173 11.42 -14.14 -7.66
CA PRO A 173 10.31 -14.45 -6.75
C PRO A 173 10.78 -15.10 -5.44
N CYS A 174 10.23 -14.67 -4.32
CA CYS A 174 10.54 -15.22 -2.99
C CYS A 174 9.81 -16.56 -2.81
N ALA A 175 10.49 -17.67 -3.04
CA ALA A 175 9.91 -19.00 -3.10
C ALA A 175 9.16 -19.45 -1.83
N ASP A 176 9.45 -18.84 -0.68
CA ASP A 176 8.77 -19.06 0.60
C ASP A 176 7.47 -18.27 0.80
N PHE A 177 7.11 -17.42 -0.17
CA PHE A 177 5.86 -16.67 -0.16
C PHE A 177 4.82 -17.37 -1.06
N GLY A 178 3.70 -17.78 -0.48
CA GLY A 178 2.62 -18.47 -1.18
C GLY A 178 3.10 -19.70 -1.96
N LYS A 179 2.73 -19.75 -3.24
CA LYS A 179 3.22 -20.79 -4.15
C LYS A 179 4.24 -20.18 -5.10
N ALA A 180 5.52 -20.54 -4.91
CA ALA A 180 6.62 -20.07 -5.75
C ALA A 180 6.75 -18.54 -5.86
N GLY A 181 6.47 -17.80 -4.78
CA GLY A 181 6.58 -16.34 -4.71
C GLY A 181 5.28 -15.60 -4.95
N GLU A 182 4.15 -16.28 -5.09
CA GLU A 182 2.87 -15.64 -5.36
C GLU A 182 1.69 -16.24 -4.60
N VAL A 183 0.68 -15.40 -4.34
CA VAL A 183 -0.62 -15.76 -3.79
C VAL A 183 -1.69 -15.37 -4.80
N SER A 184 -2.61 -16.30 -5.10
CA SER A 184 -3.79 -16.01 -5.92
C SER A 184 -4.80 -15.17 -5.13
N LEU A 185 -5.29 -14.10 -5.75
CA LEU A 185 -6.32 -13.24 -5.16
C LEU A 185 -7.70 -13.48 -5.79
N ARG A 186 -7.88 -14.59 -6.50
CA ARG A 186 -9.08 -14.91 -7.29
C ARG A 186 -10.20 -15.58 -6.49
N ASP A 187 -9.96 -15.87 -5.23
CA ASP A 187 -10.90 -16.54 -4.31
C ASP A 187 -11.86 -15.58 -3.58
N VAL A 188 -12.34 -14.56 -4.30
CA VAL A 188 -13.34 -13.61 -3.78
C VAL A 188 -14.74 -13.94 -4.31
N PRO A 189 -15.80 -13.67 -3.56
CA PRO A 189 -17.16 -13.84 -4.04
C PRO A 189 -17.41 -13.06 -5.33
N GLY A 190 -17.91 -13.72 -6.35
CA GLY A 190 -18.22 -13.13 -7.64
C GLY A 190 -17.01 -12.85 -8.52
N PHE A 191 -15.82 -13.40 -8.22
CA PHE A 191 -14.62 -13.21 -9.04
C PHE A 191 -14.90 -13.49 -10.53
N ARG A 192 -14.44 -12.56 -11.36
CA ARG A 192 -14.36 -12.70 -12.81
C ARG A 192 -13.06 -12.08 -13.31
N ALA A 193 -12.37 -12.79 -14.18
CA ALA A 193 -11.12 -12.30 -14.77
C ALA A 193 -11.35 -10.99 -15.52
N GLY A 194 -10.48 -10.02 -15.29
CA GLY A 194 -10.60 -8.67 -15.83
C GLY A 194 -11.50 -7.72 -15.01
N TRP A 195 -12.56 -8.22 -14.39
CA TRP A 195 -13.46 -7.39 -13.58
C TRP A 195 -12.96 -7.15 -12.15
N TYR A 196 -12.18 -8.07 -11.62
CA TYR A 196 -11.51 -7.95 -10.33
C TYR A 196 -10.01 -7.98 -10.56
N HIS A 197 -9.33 -6.90 -10.27
CA HIS A 197 -7.91 -6.72 -10.55
C HIS A 197 -7.28 -5.74 -9.55
N MET A 198 -5.97 -5.57 -9.57
CA MET A 198 -5.26 -4.65 -8.68
C MET A 198 -4.51 -3.61 -9.50
N THR A 199 -4.69 -2.34 -9.13
CA THR A 199 -4.07 -1.19 -9.79
C THR A 199 -3.12 -0.42 -8.88
N SER A 200 -3.16 -0.67 -7.56
CA SER A 200 -2.41 0.09 -6.56
C SER A 200 -1.45 -0.79 -5.77
N PRO A 201 -0.34 -0.22 -5.26
CA PRO A 201 0.57 -0.96 -4.41
C PRO A 201 -0.13 -1.43 -3.14
N PRO A 202 0.24 -2.60 -2.60
CA PRO A 202 -0.19 -3.04 -1.28
C PRO A 202 0.25 -2.05 -0.19
N ALA A 203 -0.47 -2.02 0.94
CA ALA A 203 0.01 -1.40 2.15
C ALA A 203 0.77 -2.41 3.00
N VAL A 204 1.88 -1.99 3.61
CA VAL A 204 2.69 -2.86 4.48
C VAL A 204 2.76 -2.26 5.88
N ILE A 205 2.45 -3.07 6.87
CA ILE A 205 2.52 -2.70 8.28
C ILE A 205 3.05 -3.90 9.09
N ASP A 206 4.14 -3.72 9.81
CA ASP A 206 4.83 -4.77 10.55
C ASP A 206 5.12 -6.01 9.67
N ASP A 207 4.52 -7.17 9.97
CA ASP A 207 4.63 -8.42 9.23
C ASP A 207 3.37 -8.75 8.39
N ILE A 208 2.61 -7.72 8.02
CA ILE A 208 1.35 -7.83 7.29
C ILE A 208 1.41 -7.02 6.00
N VAL A 209 0.97 -7.62 4.89
CA VAL A 209 0.74 -6.96 3.61
C VAL A 209 -0.76 -6.96 3.30
N VAL A 210 -1.32 -5.76 3.08
CA VAL A 210 -2.75 -5.54 2.87
C VAL A 210 -3.00 -5.15 1.42
N VAL A 211 -3.97 -5.80 0.78
CA VAL A 211 -4.36 -5.54 -0.61
C VAL A 211 -5.84 -5.20 -0.70
N GLY A 212 -6.14 -4.17 -1.48
CA GLY A 212 -7.48 -3.88 -1.98
C GLY A 212 -7.66 -4.39 -3.40
N SER A 213 -8.62 -3.85 -4.12
CA SER A 213 -8.89 -4.21 -5.53
C SER A 213 -9.53 -3.06 -6.29
N ALA A 214 -9.33 -3.04 -7.59
CA ALA A 214 -10.16 -2.33 -8.55
C ALA A 214 -11.20 -3.30 -9.11
N ILE A 215 -12.38 -2.78 -9.43
CA ILE A 215 -13.51 -3.56 -9.96
C ILE A 215 -14.10 -2.79 -11.15
N ASP A 216 -14.39 -3.50 -12.25
CA ASP A 216 -15.08 -2.93 -13.42
C ASP A 216 -16.60 -2.84 -13.14
N ASP A 217 -17.03 -1.86 -12.34
CA ASP A 217 -18.33 -1.77 -11.69
C ASP A 217 -19.35 -0.84 -12.38
N ASN A 218 -18.90 0.00 -13.30
CA ASN A 218 -19.75 0.99 -13.97
C ASN A 218 -20.75 0.39 -14.98
N GLY A 219 -20.52 -0.82 -15.47
CA GLY A 219 -21.30 -1.40 -16.56
C GLY A 219 -22.35 -2.43 -16.15
N ARG A 220 -22.39 -2.87 -14.88
CA ARG A 220 -23.16 -4.04 -14.45
C ARG A 220 -23.68 -3.91 -13.03
N VAL A 221 -24.56 -4.84 -12.65
CA VAL A 221 -25.20 -4.86 -11.34
C VAL A 221 -24.71 -6.01 -10.43
N ASP A 222 -24.10 -7.05 -10.99
CA ASP A 222 -23.67 -8.27 -10.30
C ASP A 222 -22.15 -8.32 -10.16
N MET A 223 -21.57 -7.34 -9.48
CA MET A 223 -20.13 -7.16 -9.40
C MET A 223 -19.48 -8.02 -8.30
N PRO A 224 -18.17 -8.33 -8.44
CA PRO A 224 -17.40 -8.96 -7.37
C PRO A 224 -17.47 -8.17 -6.07
N ALA A 225 -17.30 -8.88 -4.95
CA ALA A 225 -17.15 -8.22 -3.65
C ALA A 225 -15.79 -7.49 -3.56
N GLY A 226 -15.80 -6.25 -3.05
CA GLY A 226 -14.62 -5.39 -2.90
C GLY A 226 -13.77 -5.72 -1.67
N VAL A 227 -13.51 -6.99 -1.44
CA VAL A 227 -12.87 -7.51 -0.23
C VAL A 227 -11.44 -7.01 -0.10
N VAL A 228 -11.12 -6.41 1.04
CA VAL A 228 -9.75 -6.09 1.47
C VAL A 228 -9.18 -7.27 2.24
N ARG A 229 -7.95 -7.68 1.93
CA ARG A 229 -7.31 -8.86 2.53
C ARG A 229 -5.90 -8.55 3.01
N ALA A 230 -5.54 -9.21 4.09
CA ALA A 230 -4.20 -9.13 4.65
C ALA A 230 -3.52 -10.50 4.65
N PHE A 231 -2.25 -10.49 4.35
CA PHE A 231 -1.41 -11.67 4.26
C PHE A 231 -0.14 -11.49 5.11
N ASP A 232 0.38 -12.59 5.59
CA ASP A 232 1.69 -12.63 6.23
C ASP A 232 2.80 -12.29 5.22
N THR A 233 3.68 -11.34 5.54
CA THR A 233 4.73 -10.88 4.63
C THR A 233 5.80 -11.92 4.30
N ARG A 234 5.98 -12.95 5.15
CA ARG A 234 6.96 -14.02 4.92
C ARG A 234 6.37 -15.16 4.11
N SER A 235 5.23 -15.66 4.56
CA SER A 235 4.64 -16.89 4.04
C SER A 235 3.54 -16.69 3.01
N GLY A 236 2.93 -15.49 2.92
CA GLY A 236 1.74 -15.27 2.09
C GLY A 236 0.48 -15.92 2.65
N ALA A 237 0.50 -16.40 3.89
CA ALA A 237 -0.70 -16.95 4.54
C ALA A 237 -1.74 -15.85 4.79
N LEU A 238 -3.01 -16.13 4.48
CA LEU A 238 -4.10 -15.20 4.76
C LEU A 238 -4.22 -14.99 6.29
N ARG A 239 -4.21 -13.74 6.72
CA ARG A 239 -4.40 -13.33 8.11
C ARG A 239 -5.84 -12.98 8.41
N TRP A 240 -6.44 -12.14 7.57
CA TRP A 240 -7.84 -11.74 7.67
C TRP A 240 -8.39 -11.26 6.32
N SER A 241 -9.69 -11.13 6.27
CA SER A 241 -10.45 -10.64 5.12
C SER A 241 -11.60 -9.77 5.63
N TRP A 242 -11.79 -8.59 5.05
CA TRP A 242 -12.85 -7.67 5.38
C TRP A 242 -13.62 -7.29 4.11
N ASP A 243 -14.96 -7.48 4.14
CA ASP A 243 -15.88 -7.08 3.08
C ASP A 243 -16.55 -5.76 3.48
N PRO A 244 -16.36 -4.64 2.76
CA PRO A 244 -17.02 -3.37 3.04
C PRO A 244 -18.54 -3.47 3.04
N ILE A 245 -19.11 -4.39 2.25
CA ILE A 245 -20.53 -4.67 2.18
C ILE A 245 -20.79 -6.12 2.63
N PRO A 246 -20.92 -6.36 3.93
CA PRO A 246 -21.04 -7.71 4.45
C PRO A 246 -22.32 -8.41 3.95
N PRO A 247 -22.33 -9.76 3.89
CA PRO A 247 -23.42 -10.55 3.30
C PRO A 247 -24.82 -10.30 3.87
N ASN A 248 -24.91 -9.79 5.08
CA ASN A 248 -26.15 -9.53 5.79
C ASN A 248 -26.58 -8.05 5.78
N SER A 249 -25.88 -7.19 5.04
CA SER A 249 -26.31 -5.81 4.79
C SER A 249 -27.52 -5.78 3.84
N ALA A 250 -28.38 -6.77 3.96
CA ALA A 250 -29.55 -6.96 3.14
C ALA A 250 -30.47 -5.76 3.24
N SER A 251 -30.49 -5.07 2.17
CA SER A 251 -31.48 -4.10 1.88
C SER A 251 -32.77 -4.76 1.43
N SER A 252 -33.83 -4.13 1.83
CA SER A 252 -35.21 -4.30 1.38
C SER A 252 -35.92 -5.58 1.82
N THR A 253 -36.79 -5.37 2.78
CA THR A 253 -37.84 -6.27 3.27
C THR A 253 -38.91 -6.62 2.21
N THR A 254 -38.79 -6.17 0.96
CA THR A 254 -39.82 -6.30 -0.08
C THR A 254 -39.44 -7.19 -1.26
N SER A 255 -38.18 -7.65 -1.37
CA SER A 255 -37.76 -8.54 -2.46
C SER A 255 -37.64 -9.98 -1.97
N ALA A 256 -38.19 -10.93 -2.74
CA ALA A 256 -38.08 -12.37 -2.48
C ALA A 256 -36.67 -12.92 -2.54
N LYS A 257 -35.68 -12.13 -3.04
CA LYS A 257 -34.25 -12.39 -2.95
C LYS A 257 -33.55 -11.10 -2.51
N PRO A 258 -32.88 -11.09 -1.34
CA PRO A 258 -32.10 -9.95 -0.94
C PRO A 258 -30.98 -9.73 -1.97
N TRP A 259 -30.89 -8.52 -2.51
CA TRP A 259 -29.79 -8.11 -3.37
C TRP A 259 -28.53 -7.93 -2.50
N LYS A 260 -27.45 -8.59 -2.86
CA LYS A 260 -26.13 -8.28 -2.31
C LYS A 260 -25.37 -7.39 -3.33
N SER A 261 -25.15 -6.15 -2.97
CA SER A 261 -24.24 -5.30 -3.72
C SER A 261 -22.82 -5.86 -3.66
N GLY A 262 -22.06 -5.69 -4.73
CA GLY A 262 -20.62 -5.88 -4.76
C GLY A 262 -19.90 -4.53 -4.72
N ALA A 263 -18.69 -4.47 -5.26
CA ALA A 263 -17.81 -3.30 -5.28
C ALA A 263 -17.56 -2.72 -3.87
N ALA A 264 -17.65 -1.41 -3.66
CA ALA A 264 -17.15 -0.72 -2.48
C ALA A 264 -15.67 -1.03 -2.19
N ASN A 265 -14.93 -1.30 -3.25
CA ASN A 265 -13.57 -1.78 -3.24
C ASN A 265 -12.57 -0.67 -2.92
N ALA A 266 -11.40 -1.06 -2.40
CA ALA A 266 -10.29 -0.16 -2.13
C ALA A 266 -9.28 -0.22 -3.30
N TRP A 267 -9.50 0.58 -4.33
CA TRP A 267 -8.60 0.65 -5.49
C TRP A 267 -7.50 1.71 -5.32
N SER A 268 -7.69 2.65 -4.42
CA SER A 268 -6.72 3.71 -4.13
C SER A 268 -5.64 3.26 -3.12
N ILE A 269 -4.73 4.16 -2.81
CA ILE A 269 -3.61 3.90 -1.90
C ILE A 269 -4.10 3.94 -0.45
N MET A 270 -3.71 2.95 0.33
CA MET A 270 -3.95 2.91 1.77
C MET A 270 -2.80 3.59 2.53
N ALA A 271 -3.10 4.21 3.68
CA ALA A 271 -2.11 4.68 4.63
C ALA A 271 -2.09 3.76 5.86
N VAL A 272 -0.97 3.71 6.59
CA VAL A 272 -0.84 2.89 7.79
C VAL A 272 -0.23 3.67 8.95
N ASP A 273 -0.66 3.33 10.17
CA ASP A 273 -0.13 3.83 11.43
C ASP A 273 0.39 2.65 12.27
N PRO A 274 1.69 2.35 12.20
CA PRO A 274 2.26 1.24 12.94
C PRO A 274 2.17 1.42 14.46
N GLU A 275 2.23 2.65 14.97
CA GLU A 275 2.15 2.91 16.42
C GLU A 275 0.79 2.55 17.00
N ARG A 276 -0.29 2.69 16.20
CA ARG A 276 -1.66 2.44 16.62
C ARG A 276 -2.24 1.13 16.09
N ASP A 277 -1.45 0.36 15.33
CA ASP A 277 -1.88 -0.90 14.69
C ASP A 277 -3.09 -0.66 13.75
N LEU A 278 -3.01 0.37 12.90
CA LEU A 278 -4.10 0.76 12.01
C LEU A 278 -3.70 0.80 10.54
N VAL A 279 -4.60 0.30 9.69
CA VAL A 279 -4.60 0.57 8.25
C VAL A 279 -5.83 1.37 7.88
N PHE A 280 -5.65 2.44 7.11
CA PHE A 280 -6.72 3.34 6.67
C PHE A 280 -7.07 3.01 5.23
N VAL A 281 -8.28 2.50 5.03
CA VAL A 281 -8.78 1.99 3.77
C VAL A 281 -9.76 2.98 3.16
N PRO A 282 -9.42 3.62 2.02
CA PRO A 282 -10.38 4.40 1.26
C PRO A 282 -11.21 3.45 0.39
N THR A 283 -12.54 3.46 0.55
CA THR A 283 -13.45 2.61 -0.22
C THR A 283 -14.18 3.39 -1.30
N GLY A 284 -14.46 2.74 -2.41
CA GLY A 284 -15.25 3.27 -3.51
C GLY A 284 -16.75 3.02 -3.35
N SER A 285 -17.47 3.28 -4.41
CA SER A 285 -18.93 3.16 -4.50
C SER A 285 -19.38 1.70 -4.42
N ALA A 286 -20.59 1.50 -3.90
CA ALA A 286 -21.25 0.19 -3.95
C ALA A 286 -21.93 0.01 -5.31
N SER A 287 -21.89 -1.22 -5.85
CA SER A 287 -22.51 -1.51 -7.15
C SER A 287 -24.01 -1.79 -7.03
N PRO A 288 -24.83 -1.34 -7.97
CA PRO A 288 -24.54 -0.53 -9.16
C PRO A 288 -24.40 0.96 -8.81
N ASP A 289 -23.36 1.62 -9.33
CA ASP A 289 -22.91 2.94 -8.90
C ASP A 289 -23.96 4.06 -9.11
N TYR A 290 -24.60 4.08 -10.28
CA TYR A 290 -25.54 5.13 -10.68
C TYR A 290 -27.01 4.84 -10.37
N TYR A 291 -27.34 3.68 -9.76
CA TYR A 291 -28.70 3.30 -9.44
C TYR A 291 -28.85 2.68 -8.04
N GLY A 292 -29.23 3.49 -7.06
CA GLY A 292 -29.36 3.08 -5.67
C GLY A 292 -30.62 2.24 -5.34
N GLY A 293 -31.58 2.09 -6.27
CA GLY A 293 -32.82 1.35 -6.00
C GLY A 293 -32.64 -0.13 -5.69
N LEU A 294 -31.51 -0.73 -6.06
CA LEU A 294 -31.15 -2.12 -5.73
C LEU A 294 -30.36 -2.25 -4.42
N ARG A 295 -29.87 -1.15 -3.85
CA ARG A 295 -29.06 -1.12 -2.64
C ARG A 295 -29.58 -0.07 -1.65
N PRO A 296 -30.82 -0.22 -1.13
CA PRO A 296 -31.40 0.75 -0.21
C PRO A 296 -30.60 0.81 1.10
N GLY A 297 -30.58 1.98 1.72
CA GLY A 297 -29.81 2.27 2.93
C GLY A 297 -28.58 3.11 2.63
N ASP A 298 -27.69 3.21 3.60
CA ASP A 298 -26.50 4.07 3.51
C ASP A 298 -25.34 3.42 2.75
N ASP A 299 -25.42 2.14 2.39
CA ASP A 299 -24.35 1.35 1.78
C ASP A 299 -23.06 1.38 2.58
N LYS A 300 -23.19 1.32 3.88
CA LYS A 300 -22.06 1.35 4.80
C LYS A 300 -21.25 0.04 4.68
N TRP A 301 -19.96 0.05 4.36
CA TRP A 301 -18.95 1.11 4.29
C TRP A 301 -18.47 1.42 2.85
N ALA A 302 -19.33 1.69 1.95
CA ALA A 302 -18.94 2.31 0.68
C ALA A 302 -18.59 3.80 0.87
N ASP A 303 -17.85 4.38 -0.05
CA ASP A 303 -17.51 5.82 -0.10
C ASP A 303 -16.99 6.36 1.24
N SER A 304 -16.07 5.62 1.85
CA SER A 304 -15.66 5.82 3.23
C SER A 304 -14.15 5.82 3.40
N VAL A 305 -13.68 6.39 4.50
CA VAL A 305 -12.37 6.06 5.08
C VAL A 305 -12.61 5.17 6.29
N VAL A 306 -12.11 3.94 6.24
CA VAL A 306 -12.28 2.95 7.32
C VAL A 306 -10.93 2.58 7.90
N ALA A 307 -10.76 2.78 9.21
CA ALA A 307 -9.60 2.33 9.95
C ALA A 307 -9.82 0.91 10.46
N LEU A 308 -9.01 -0.02 9.97
CA LEU A 308 -9.00 -1.42 10.41
C LEU A 308 -7.82 -1.68 11.33
N ARG A 309 -8.00 -2.55 12.32
CA ARG A 309 -6.89 -3.11 13.09
C ARG A 309 -6.04 -3.97 12.16
N ALA A 310 -4.76 -3.62 12.00
CA ALA A 310 -3.91 -4.28 11.02
C ALA A 310 -3.74 -5.79 11.32
N LYS A 311 -3.70 -6.18 12.59
CA LYS A 311 -3.55 -7.58 13.01
C LYS A 311 -4.80 -8.43 12.87
N THR A 312 -6.00 -7.84 12.94
CA THR A 312 -7.26 -8.61 13.01
C THR A 312 -8.26 -8.31 11.89
N GLY A 313 -8.12 -7.16 11.20
CA GLY A 313 -9.09 -6.69 10.23
C GLY A 313 -10.38 -6.11 10.85
N GLU A 314 -10.44 -6.00 12.17
CA GLU A 314 -11.60 -5.41 12.87
C GLU A 314 -11.68 -3.90 12.64
N ILE A 315 -12.88 -3.39 12.45
CA ILE A 315 -13.09 -1.95 12.30
C ILE A 315 -12.83 -1.26 13.64
N ALA A 316 -11.82 -0.38 13.68
CA ALA A 316 -11.57 0.52 14.80
C ALA A 316 -12.52 1.72 14.76
N TRP A 317 -12.66 2.32 13.61
CA TRP A 317 -13.62 3.39 13.29
C TRP A 317 -13.77 3.54 11.78
N GLY A 318 -14.77 4.30 11.35
CA GLY A 318 -14.94 4.66 9.95
C GLY A 318 -15.74 5.95 9.82
N PHE A 319 -15.48 6.66 8.74
CA PHE A 319 -16.21 7.87 8.35
C PHE A 319 -16.68 7.74 6.92
N GLN A 320 -17.98 7.73 6.71
CA GLN A 320 -18.59 7.68 5.39
C GLN A 320 -18.69 9.10 4.82
N LEU A 321 -18.11 9.31 3.65
CA LEU A 321 -18.06 10.62 2.97
C LEU A 321 -19.35 10.90 2.21
N VAL A 322 -19.90 9.88 1.55
CA VAL A 322 -21.16 9.97 0.79
C VAL A 322 -22.07 8.83 1.18
N HIS A 323 -23.27 9.14 1.71
CA HIS A 323 -24.31 8.16 2.02
C HIS A 323 -25.15 7.89 0.77
N HIS A 324 -25.44 6.62 0.49
CA HIS A 324 -26.26 6.20 -0.64
C HIS A 324 -25.85 6.89 -1.95
N ASN A 325 -24.58 6.77 -2.28
CA ASN A 325 -23.97 7.44 -3.42
C ASN A 325 -24.64 7.02 -4.74
N LEU A 326 -24.89 7.99 -5.64
CA LEU A 326 -25.52 7.80 -6.97
C LEU A 326 -24.70 8.41 -8.10
N TRP A 327 -23.47 8.86 -7.82
CA TRP A 327 -22.64 9.63 -8.74
C TRP A 327 -21.24 9.07 -8.93
N ASP A 328 -20.96 7.89 -8.35
CA ASP A 328 -19.62 7.28 -8.39
C ASP A 328 -18.55 8.20 -7.76
N TYR A 329 -18.85 8.66 -6.54
CA TYR A 329 -17.97 9.53 -5.75
C TYR A 329 -17.02 8.72 -4.87
N ASP A 330 -16.22 7.90 -5.51
CA ASP A 330 -15.19 7.09 -4.86
C ASP A 330 -14.24 7.90 -3.99
N THR A 331 -13.79 7.32 -2.89
CA THR A 331 -12.70 7.88 -2.09
C THR A 331 -11.37 7.63 -2.80
N ALA A 332 -11.10 8.42 -3.83
CA ALA A 332 -9.95 8.24 -4.72
C ALA A 332 -8.60 8.68 -4.09
N SER A 333 -8.64 9.58 -3.09
CA SER A 333 -7.43 10.10 -2.48
C SER A 333 -6.93 9.19 -1.36
N PRO A 334 -5.61 8.92 -1.28
CA PRO A 334 -5.04 8.23 -0.13
C PRO A 334 -5.26 9.05 1.14
N PRO A 335 -5.64 8.43 2.27
CA PRO A 335 -5.65 9.09 3.57
C PRO A 335 -4.25 9.61 3.92
N LEU A 336 -4.20 10.79 4.55
CA LEU A 336 -2.96 11.40 5.00
C LEU A 336 -2.98 11.52 6.53
N LEU A 337 -1.95 11.01 7.18
CA LEU A 337 -1.79 11.09 8.62
C LEU A 337 -0.90 12.26 8.97
N ALA A 338 -1.38 13.16 9.81
CA ALA A 338 -0.63 14.31 10.26
C ALA A 338 -0.82 14.52 11.78
N THR A 339 0.25 14.92 12.45
CA THR A 339 0.17 15.40 13.84
C THR A 339 -0.16 16.86 13.83
N LEU A 340 -1.31 17.22 14.35
CA LEU A 340 -1.76 18.60 14.44
C LEU A 340 -1.85 19.04 15.91
N PRO A 341 -1.38 20.25 16.26
CA PRO A 341 -1.58 20.78 17.60
C PRO A 341 -3.08 21.02 17.82
N HIS A 342 -3.62 20.51 18.92
CA HIS A 342 -5.00 20.72 19.32
C HIS A 342 -5.03 21.31 20.73
N ASN A 343 -5.62 22.51 20.90
CA ASN A 343 -5.72 23.23 22.20
C ASN A 343 -4.38 23.38 22.94
N GLY A 344 -3.29 23.59 22.21
CA GLY A 344 -1.95 23.80 22.80
C GLY A 344 -1.26 22.51 23.27
N GLN A 345 -1.77 21.35 22.90
CA GLN A 345 -1.17 20.03 23.12
C GLN A 345 -0.67 19.43 21.82
#